data_929e33b1c39ff92ca4ca4f28b09d7b16
#
_entry.id   929e33b1c39ff92ca4ca4f28b09d7b16
#
_cell.length_a   1.000
_cell.length_b   1.000
_cell.length_c   1.000
_cell.angle_alpha   90.00
_cell.angle_beta   90.00
_cell.angle_gamma   90.00
#
_symmetry.space_group_name_H-M   'P 1'
#
loop_
_entity.id
_entity.type
_entity.pdbx_description
1 polymer ?
#
loop_
_entity_poly.entity_id
_entity_poly.type
_entity_poly.pdbx_seq_one_letter_code
_entity_poly.pdbx_strand_id
1 'polypeptide(L)'
;MARFAAPGTPDALMSYQNRYDHWIGGEYRPPAGGKYFENPTPVTGQTFCEIARGTAEDVERALDAAHRAAPAWGRTSPAARAEILNKIADRMEGSLTELAVAESWENGKPIRETLAADIPLAIDHLRYFAGAVRAQEGSLAELDEDTVAYHFHEPLGVVAQIIPWNFPILMAIWKLAPALAAGNAIVLKPAEQTPASVHYLMSLVADLLPPGVLNIVNGFGVEAGKPLASSPRVAKVAFTGETTTGRLIMQYASENIKPVTLELGGKSPNIFFDDVSRERDDFYDKALEGFTMFALNQGEVCTCPSRALIQRGHYDEFLAAALERTGRIVQGHPLDTATMLGAQASNDQLEKILSYLDIGQAEGAKVLLGGERVDLGGELSGGYYVQPTIFEGSNHMRIFQEEIFGPVVSVAPFDDFDDAIRIANDTLYGLGAGVWTRDAAQAYRAGRAIQAGRVWTNCYHLYPAHAAFGGYKGSGIGRENHKMMLDHYQQTKNLLVSYSPKAMGFF
;
A
#
# COMPACT_ATOMS: atom_id res chain seq x y z
N MET A 1 -21.56 -14.22 16.36
CA MET A 1 -20.69 -13.45 15.46
C MET A 1 -21.61 -12.74 14.48
N ALA A 2 -21.33 -11.50 14.15
CA ALA A 2 -22.20 -10.70 13.31
C ALA A 2 -21.71 -10.71 11.87
N ARG A 3 -22.63 -10.86 10.92
CA ARG A 3 -22.36 -10.64 9.49
C ARG A 3 -23.02 -9.33 9.10
N PHE A 4 -22.24 -8.47 8.46
CA PHE A 4 -22.76 -7.22 7.88
C PHE A 4 -23.54 -7.53 6.60
N ALA A 5 -24.61 -6.77 6.36
CA ALA A 5 -25.36 -6.86 5.12
C ALA A 5 -24.51 -6.35 3.94
N ALA A 6 -24.66 -6.98 2.78
CA ALA A 6 -23.99 -6.55 1.57
C ALA A 6 -24.48 -5.15 1.12
N PRO A 7 -23.58 -4.30 0.58
CA PRO A 7 -23.99 -2.97 0.10
C PRO A 7 -25.19 -3.01 -0.85
N GLY A 8 -26.14 -2.08 -0.65
CA GLY A 8 -27.33 -1.99 -1.46
C GLY A 8 -28.47 -2.99 -1.15
N THR A 9 -28.29 -3.85 -0.15
CA THR A 9 -29.35 -4.77 0.33
C THR A 9 -30.13 -4.12 1.50
N PRO A 10 -31.32 -4.64 1.86
CA PRO A 10 -31.99 -4.24 3.10
C PRO A 10 -31.03 -4.41 4.31
N ASP A 11 -31.06 -3.45 5.23
CA ASP A 11 -30.20 -3.39 6.43
C ASP A 11 -28.71 -3.11 6.16
N ALA A 12 -28.32 -2.81 4.90
CA ALA A 12 -26.96 -2.40 4.59
C ALA A 12 -26.63 -1.03 5.20
N LEU A 13 -25.41 -0.89 5.76
CA LEU A 13 -24.93 0.36 6.32
C LEU A 13 -24.61 1.41 5.26
N MET A 14 -24.32 0.96 4.05
CA MET A 14 -23.99 1.82 2.92
C MET A 14 -24.43 1.20 1.59
N SER A 15 -24.46 2.01 0.55
CA SER A 15 -24.69 1.56 -0.82
C SER A 15 -23.73 2.26 -1.77
N TYR A 16 -23.33 1.57 -2.80
CA TYR A 16 -22.61 2.16 -3.92
C TYR A 16 -23.60 2.80 -4.92
N GLN A 17 -23.11 3.78 -5.69
CA GLN A 17 -23.83 4.22 -6.88
C GLN A 17 -23.74 3.14 -7.97
N ASN A 18 -24.76 3.07 -8.82
CA ASN A 18 -24.74 2.14 -9.96
C ASN A 18 -23.63 2.47 -10.97
N ARG A 19 -23.16 3.73 -10.99
CA ARG A 19 -22.12 4.22 -11.88
C ARG A 19 -21.34 5.36 -11.23
N TYR A 20 -20.02 5.34 -11.41
CA TYR A 20 -19.11 6.40 -10.98
C TYR A 20 -18.43 7.05 -12.18
N ASP A 21 -18.56 8.36 -12.27
CA ASP A 21 -17.82 9.23 -13.17
C ASP A 21 -16.42 9.56 -12.60
N HIS A 22 -15.64 10.36 -13.30
CA HIS A 22 -14.43 10.96 -12.74
C HIS A 22 -14.79 12.04 -11.72
N TRP A 23 -13.95 12.23 -10.70
CA TRP A 23 -14.06 13.38 -9.81
C TRP A 23 -13.06 14.45 -10.26
N ILE A 24 -13.53 15.52 -10.90
CA ILE A 24 -12.65 16.55 -11.47
C ILE A 24 -13.19 17.94 -11.14
N GLY A 25 -12.33 18.78 -10.51
CA GLY A 25 -12.67 20.16 -10.23
C GLY A 25 -13.78 20.35 -9.18
N GLY A 26 -14.01 19.36 -8.32
CA GLY A 26 -15.00 19.39 -7.25
C GLY A 26 -16.37 18.81 -7.64
N GLU A 27 -16.50 18.15 -8.78
CA GLU A 27 -17.74 17.53 -9.25
C GLU A 27 -17.50 16.24 -10.06
N TYR A 28 -18.53 15.40 -10.17
CA TYR A 28 -18.50 14.24 -11.03
C TYR A 28 -18.61 14.65 -12.50
N ARG A 29 -17.69 14.13 -13.34
CA ARG A 29 -17.59 14.40 -14.78
C ARG A 29 -17.61 13.11 -15.57
N PRO A 30 -18.53 12.95 -16.53
CA PRO A 30 -18.54 11.79 -17.44
C PRO A 30 -17.21 11.65 -18.20
N PRO A 31 -16.79 10.40 -18.52
CA PRO A 31 -15.59 10.20 -19.32
C PRO A 31 -15.72 10.80 -20.71
N ALA A 32 -14.64 11.42 -21.20
CA ALA A 32 -14.60 12.08 -22.51
C ALA A 32 -15.04 11.15 -23.65
N GLY A 33 -14.64 9.87 -23.58
CA GLY A 33 -15.03 8.84 -24.55
C GLY A 33 -16.41 8.23 -24.34
N GLY A 34 -17.16 8.65 -23.31
CA GLY A 34 -18.49 8.11 -22.99
C GLY A 34 -18.51 6.62 -22.61
N LYS A 35 -17.35 6.01 -22.30
CA LYS A 35 -17.22 4.59 -22.01
C LYS A 35 -17.08 4.33 -20.52
N TYR A 36 -17.60 3.19 -20.10
CA TYR A 36 -17.52 2.66 -18.74
C TYR A 36 -17.04 1.21 -18.77
N PHE A 37 -16.59 0.70 -17.66
CA PHE A 37 -16.27 -0.71 -17.46
C PHE A 37 -16.92 -1.22 -16.19
N GLU A 38 -17.19 -2.50 -16.16
CA GLU A 38 -17.82 -3.18 -15.02
C GLU A 38 -16.84 -3.32 -13.87
N ASN A 39 -17.33 -3.13 -12.64
CA ASN A 39 -16.60 -3.40 -11.42
C ASN A 39 -17.28 -4.56 -10.65
N PRO A 40 -16.75 -5.78 -10.77
CA PRO A 40 -17.27 -6.93 -10.03
C PRO A 40 -16.76 -6.94 -8.60
N THR A 41 -17.61 -7.40 -7.65
CA THR A 41 -17.12 -7.78 -6.33
C THR A 41 -16.47 -9.16 -6.41
N PRO A 42 -15.26 -9.34 -5.86
CA PRO A 42 -14.60 -10.65 -5.83
C PRO A 42 -15.31 -11.66 -4.92
N VAL A 43 -16.21 -11.19 -4.05
CA VAL A 43 -16.97 -12.02 -3.13
C VAL A 43 -17.87 -13.01 -3.87
N THR A 44 -18.50 -12.57 -4.96
CA THR A 44 -19.45 -13.36 -5.75
C THR A 44 -19.08 -13.41 -7.24
N GLY A 45 -18.11 -12.62 -7.71
CA GLY A 45 -17.80 -12.44 -9.13
C GLY A 45 -18.81 -11.60 -9.90
N GLN A 46 -19.82 -11.01 -9.23
CA GLN A 46 -20.88 -10.25 -9.89
C GLN A 46 -20.59 -8.75 -9.91
N THR A 47 -20.92 -8.09 -11.02
CA THR A 47 -20.83 -6.65 -11.18
C THR A 47 -21.78 -5.94 -10.25
N PHE A 48 -21.29 -4.97 -9.47
CA PHE A 48 -22.09 -4.15 -8.55
C PHE A 48 -22.16 -2.68 -8.97
N CYS A 49 -21.24 -2.19 -9.81
CA CYS A 49 -21.29 -0.86 -10.39
C CYS A 49 -20.50 -0.77 -11.69
N GLU A 50 -20.66 0.35 -12.40
CA GLU A 50 -19.84 0.71 -13.57
C GLU A 50 -18.93 1.88 -13.22
N ILE A 51 -17.73 1.91 -13.81
CA ILE A 51 -16.71 2.92 -13.56
C ILE A 51 -16.33 3.61 -14.88
N ALA A 52 -16.16 4.92 -14.85
CA ALA A 52 -15.72 5.70 -16.01
C ALA A 52 -14.38 5.19 -16.56
N ARG A 53 -14.33 4.93 -17.88
CA ARG A 53 -13.11 4.53 -18.59
C ARG A 53 -12.40 5.78 -19.12
N GLY A 54 -11.47 6.29 -18.33
CA GLY A 54 -10.72 7.51 -18.60
C GLY A 54 -9.71 7.34 -19.72
N THR A 55 -9.46 8.44 -20.39
CA THR A 55 -8.51 8.59 -21.48
C THR A 55 -7.51 9.72 -21.18
N ALA A 56 -6.57 9.97 -22.07
CA ALA A 56 -5.66 11.10 -21.99
C ALA A 56 -6.40 12.46 -21.91
N GLU A 57 -7.56 12.59 -22.55
CA GLU A 57 -8.38 13.81 -22.47
C GLU A 57 -8.91 14.05 -21.06
N ASP A 58 -9.35 13.00 -20.34
CA ASP A 58 -9.82 13.11 -18.98
C ASP A 58 -8.67 13.47 -18.03
N VAL A 59 -7.48 12.93 -18.29
CA VAL A 59 -6.26 13.30 -17.56
C VAL A 59 -5.96 14.80 -17.74
N GLU A 60 -6.02 15.33 -18.97
CA GLU A 60 -5.79 16.76 -19.22
C GLU A 60 -6.85 17.64 -18.52
N ARG A 61 -8.12 17.25 -18.53
CA ARG A 61 -9.18 17.94 -17.79
C ARG A 61 -8.88 18.00 -16.28
N ALA A 62 -8.40 16.90 -15.70
CA ALA A 62 -8.02 16.82 -14.30
C ALA A 62 -6.79 17.68 -14.00
N LEU A 63 -5.79 17.67 -14.88
CA LEU A 63 -4.61 18.53 -14.76
C LEU A 63 -4.99 20.00 -14.86
N ASP A 64 -5.92 20.39 -15.74
CA ASP A 64 -6.44 21.76 -15.81
C ASP A 64 -7.06 22.21 -14.49
N ALA A 65 -7.88 21.35 -13.87
CA ALA A 65 -8.49 21.63 -12.58
C ALA A 65 -7.43 21.75 -11.46
N ALA A 66 -6.47 20.83 -11.44
CA ALA A 66 -5.38 20.82 -10.45
C ALA A 66 -4.50 22.06 -10.57
N HIS A 67 -4.10 22.46 -11.78
CA HIS A 67 -3.28 23.66 -12.01
C HIS A 67 -4.00 24.95 -11.63
N ARG A 68 -5.32 25.03 -11.81
CA ARG A 68 -6.09 26.18 -11.32
C ARG A 68 -6.11 26.28 -9.79
N ALA A 69 -6.18 25.14 -9.10
CA ALA A 69 -6.27 25.07 -7.63
C ALA A 69 -4.91 25.21 -6.92
N ALA A 70 -3.84 24.65 -7.50
CA ALA A 70 -2.52 24.54 -6.87
C ALA A 70 -1.95 25.84 -6.32
N PRO A 71 -2.01 27.01 -7.02
CA PRO A 71 -1.43 28.26 -6.50
C PRO A 71 -2.11 28.78 -5.24
N ALA A 72 -3.43 28.63 -5.14
CA ALA A 72 -4.18 29.06 -3.94
C ALA A 72 -3.95 28.08 -2.77
N TRP A 73 -4.02 26.79 -3.04
CA TRP A 73 -3.79 25.75 -2.05
C TRP A 73 -2.38 25.79 -1.48
N GLY A 74 -1.35 25.93 -2.32
CA GLY A 74 0.05 26.00 -1.90
C GLY A 74 0.38 27.21 -1.02
N ARG A 75 -0.42 28.29 -1.09
CA ARG A 75 -0.27 29.48 -0.23
C ARG A 75 -1.04 29.38 1.09
N THR A 76 -1.85 28.35 1.30
CA THR A 76 -2.52 28.15 2.60
C THR A 76 -1.49 27.88 3.69
N SER A 77 -1.79 28.30 4.92
CA SER A 77 -0.89 28.05 6.03
C SER A 77 -0.83 26.54 6.38
N PRO A 78 0.32 26.07 6.92
CA PRO A 78 0.40 24.70 7.44
C PRO A 78 -0.71 24.36 8.45
N ALA A 79 -1.12 25.33 9.28
CA ALA A 79 -2.20 25.18 10.24
C ALA A 79 -3.56 24.94 9.55
N ALA A 80 -3.88 25.67 8.49
CA ALA A 80 -5.12 25.49 7.74
C ALA A 80 -5.17 24.11 7.04
N ARG A 81 -4.06 23.67 6.45
CA ARG A 81 -3.97 22.34 5.84
C ARG A 81 -4.10 21.22 6.88
N ALA A 82 -3.44 21.38 8.03
CA ALA A 82 -3.56 20.43 9.14
C ALA A 82 -5.01 20.32 9.66
N GLU A 83 -5.74 21.44 9.75
CA GLU A 83 -7.14 21.44 10.16
C GLU A 83 -8.02 20.65 9.18
N ILE A 84 -7.81 20.82 7.87
CA ILE A 84 -8.55 20.06 6.85
C ILE A 84 -8.25 18.57 6.95
N LEU A 85 -6.98 18.17 7.12
CA LEU A 85 -6.61 16.75 7.28
C LEU A 85 -7.27 16.14 8.53
N ASN A 86 -7.32 16.87 9.65
CA ASN A 86 -8.02 16.40 10.85
C ASN A 86 -9.53 16.27 10.61
N LYS A 87 -10.17 17.22 9.91
CA LYS A 87 -11.60 17.12 9.56
C LYS A 87 -11.90 15.92 8.66
N ILE A 88 -11.00 15.60 7.72
CA ILE A 88 -11.10 14.38 6.91
C ILE A 88 -11.02 13.14 7.81
N ALA A 89 -10.02 13.10 8.72
CA ALA A 89 -9.86 12.02 9.68
C ALA A 89 -11.09 11.84 10.57
N ASP A 90 -11.67 12.93 11.08
CA ASP A 90 -12.87 12.91 11.93
C ASP A 90 -14.09 12.36 11.19
N ARG A 91 -14.28 12.71 9.90
CA ARG A 91 -15.36 12.14 9.07
C ARG A 91 -15.14 10.66 8.78
N MET A 92 -13.91 10.26 8.49
CA MET A 92 -13.57 8.84 8.30
C MET A 92 -13.82 8.04 9.58
N GLU A 93 -13.46 8.58 10.74
CA GLU A 93 -13.70 7.93 12.03
C GLU A 93 -15.21 7.81 12.33
N GLY A 94 -15.98 8.84 12.02
CA GLY A 94 -17.46 8.83 12.15
C GLY A 94 -18.15 7.85 11.21
N SER A 95 -17.52 7.46 10.10
CA SER A 95 -18.04 6.50 9.11
C SER A 95 -17.12 5.26 8.96
N LEU A 96 -16.40 4.91 10.04
CA LEU A 96 -15.41 3.82 10.01
C LEU A 96 -16.01 2.50 9.54
N THR A 97 -17.19 2.15 10.05
CA THR A 97 -17.83 0.86 9.73
C THR A 97 -18.32 0.82 8.28
N GLU A 98 -18.89 1.91 7.78
CA GLU A 98 -19.33 2.02 6.39
C GLU A 98 -18.15 1.93 5.41
N LEU A 99 -17.04 2.63 5.71
CA LEU A 99 -15.80 2.54 4.92
C LEU A 99 -15.22 1.13 4.95
N ALA A 100 -15.24 0.46 6.11
CA ALA A 100 -14.77 -0.91 6.24
C ALA A 100 -15.61 -1.89 5.42
N VAL A 101 -16.94 -1.75 5.43
CA VAL A 101 -17.86 -2.56 4.60
C VAL A 101 -17.61 -2.29 3.11
N ALA A 102 -17.47 -1.02 2.74
CA ALA A 102 -17.16 -0.64 1.36
C ALA A 102 -15.87 -1.33 0.88
N GLU A 103 -14.78 -1.16 1.59
CA GLU A 103 -13.49 -1.73 1.20
C GLU A 103 -13.52 -3.27 1.15
N SER A 104 -14.14 -3.92 2.14
CA SER A 104 -14.26 -5.39 2.16
C SER A 104 -15.10 -5.94 1.01
N TRP A 105 -16.17 -5.27 0.62
CA TRP A 105 -17.02 -5.71 -0.49
C TRP A 105 -16.34 -5.59 -1.85
N GLU A 106 -15.63 -4.50 -2.08
CA GLU A 106 -14.96 -4.24 -3.35
C GLU A 106 -13.66 -5.03 -3.52
N ASN A 107 -12.88 -5.19 -2.44
CA ASN A 107 -11.57 -5.85 -2.48
C ASN A 107 -11.63 -7.35 -2.17
N GLY A 108 -12.63 -7.81 -1.40
CA GLY A 108 -12.74 -9.20 -0.97
C GLY A 108 -12.06 -9.53 0.37
N LYS A 109 -11.36 -8.59 1.01
CA LYS A 109 -10.70 -8.81 2.30
C LYS A 109 -11.68 -8.94 3.47
N PRO A 110 -11.31 -9.66 4.55
CA PRO A 110 -12.17 -9.82 5.70
C PRO A 110 -12.48 -8.49 6.41
N ILE A 111 -13.74 -8.29 6.75
CA ILE A 111 -14.21 -7.09 7.48
C ILE A 111 -13.48 -6.88 8.81
N ARG A 112 -13.00 -7.93 9.45
CA ARG A 112 -12.21 -7.85 10.68
C ARG A 112 -10.91 -7.07 10.48
N GLU A 113 -10.32 -7.15 9.29
CA GLU A 113 -9.06 -6.45 8.94
C GLU A 113 -9.34 -4.99 8.62
N THR A 114 -10.37 -4.69 7.83
CA THR A 114 -10.71 -3.31 7.48
C THR A 114 -11.18 -2.50 8.70
N LEU A 115 -11.90 -3.14 9.63
CA LEU A 115 -12.33 -2.52 10.90
C LEU A 115 -11.17 -2.30 11.88
N ALA A 116 -10.23 -3.25 11.99
CA ALA A 116 -9.19 -3.21 13.01
C ALA A 116 -7.86 -2.59 12.53
N ALA A 117 -7.62 -2.58 11.23
CA ALA A 117 -6.34 -2.14 10.65
C ALA A 117 -6.51 -1.07 9.57
N ASP A 118 -7.10 -1.37 8.42
CA ASP A 118 -7.01 -0.53 7.23
C ASP A 118 -7.56 0.89 7.45
N ILE A 119 -8.80 1.00 7.91
CA ILE A 119 -9.45 2.30 8.12
C ILE A 119 -8.86 3.05 9.33
N PRO A 120 -8.63 2.41 10.49
CA PRO A 120 -7.92 3.06 11.60
C PRO A 120 -6.54 3.57 11.23
N LEU A 121 -5.74 2.80 10.46
CA LEU A 121 -4.42 3.24 9.99
C LEU A 121 -4.52 4.45 9.04
N ALA A 122 -5.49 4.45 8.12
CA ALA A 122 -5.71 5.59 7.24
C ALA A 122 -6.02 6.87 8.04
N ILE A 123 -6.87 6.77 9.07
CA ILE A 123 -7.20 7.87 9.97
C ILE A 123 -5.96 8.36 10.73
N ASP A 124 -5.16 7.45 11.29
CA ASP A 124 -3.92 7.79 12.01
C ASP A 124 -2.91 8.51 11.11
N HIS A 125 -2.75 8.09 9.85
CA HIS A 125 -1.85 8.74 8.89
C HIS A 125 -2.27 10.17 8.56
N LEU A 126 -3.57 10.46 8.43
CA LEU A 126 -4.07 11.84 8.27
C LEU A 126 -3.70 12.71 9.47
N ARG A 127 -3.96 12.22 10.69
CA ARG A 127 -3.65 12.93 11.93
C ARG A 127 -2.15 13.13 12.11
N TYR A 128 -1.34 12.13 11.75
CA TYR A 128 0.11 12.22 11.79
C TYR A 128 0.64 13.33 10.88
N PHE A 129 0.23 13.38 9.60
CA PHE A 129 0.70 14.41 8.68
C PHE A 129 0.13 15.80 8.99
N ALA A 130 -1.05 15.89 9.60
CA ALA A 130 -1.56 17.14 10.16
C ALA A 130 -0.64 17.68 11.27
N GLY A 131 -0.12 16.81 12.12
CA GLY A 131 0.88 17.17 13.15
C GLY A 131 2.24 17.47 12.54
N ALA A 132 2.72 16.62 11.64
CA ALA A 132 4.05 16.71 11.03
C ALA A 132 4.26 18.01 10.25
N VAL A 133 3.27 18.46 9.46
CA VAL A 133 3.39 19.70 8.69
C VAL A 133 3.44 20.95 9.57
N ARG A 134 2.80 20.91 10.74
CA ARG A 134 2.86 22.03 11.71
C ARG A 134 4.18 22.07 12.48
N ALA A 135 4.84 20.92 12.62
CA ALA A 135 6.14 20.79 13.30
C ALA A 135 7.33 20.90 12.31
N GLN A 136 7.06 21.07 11.02
CA GLN A 136 8.12 21.22 10.02
C GLN A 136 8.74 22.59 10.12
N GLU A 137 10.05 22.63 10.25
CA GLU A 137 10.85 23.85 10.31
C GLU A 137 11.68 24.00 9.03
N GLY A 138 11.93 25.25 8.63
CA GLY A 138 12.99 25.58 7.69
C GLY A 138 14.34 25.66 8.42
N SER A 139 15.41 26.03 7.71
CA SER A 139 16.69 26.28 8.32
C SER A 139 17.24 27.65 7.93
N LEU A 140 18.13 28.15 8.78
CA LEU A 140 18.87 29.39 8.58
C LEU A 140 20.35 29.11 8.86
N ALA A 141 21.24 29.62 8.01
CA ALA A 141 22.67 29.60 8.22
C ALA A 141 23.26 30.98 7.96
N GLU A 142 24.09 31.46 8.88
CA GLU A 142 24.86 32.70 8.70
C GLU A 142 26.15 32.39 7.93
N LEU A 143 26.44 33.18 6.88
CA LEU A 143 27.73 33.15 6.17
C LEU A 143 28.74 34.07 6.79
N ASP A 144 28.27 35.24 7.15
CA ASP A 144 29.01 36.31 7.85
C ASP A 144 28.01 37.24 8.56
N GLU A 145 28.48 38.35 9.17
CA GLU A 145 27.64 39.31 9.91
C GLU A 145 26.51 39.93 9.09
N ASP A 146 26.69 40.01 7.77
CA ASP A 146 25.77 40.68 6.86
C ASP A 146 25.06 39.70 5.87
N THR A 147 25.39 38.39 5.87
CA THR A 147 24.88 37.45 4.86
C THR A 147 24.25 36.24 5.46
N VAL A 148 23.00 35.97 5.10
CA VAL A 148 22.18 34.86 5.64
C VAL A 148 21.62 33.99 4.51
N ALA A 149 21.73 32.67 4.67
CA ALA A 149 21.09 31.68 3.84
C ALA A 149 19.80 31.16 4.52
N TYR A 150 18.66 31.39 3.89
CA TYR A 150 17.38 30.84 4.32
C TYR A 150 17.03 29.60 3.48
N HIS A 151 16.48 28.58 4.11
CA HIS A 151 15.95 27.42 3.40
C HIS A 151 14.45 27.29 3.66
N PHE A 152 13.67 27.30 2.58
CA PHE A 152 12.22 27.17 2.60
C PHE A 152 11.80 25.86 1.95
N HIS A 153 10.75 25.23 2.51
CA HIS A 153 10.06 24.12 1.87
C HIS A 153 8.89 24.65 1.06
N GLU A 154 8.91 24.43 -0.25
CA GLU A 154 7.85 24.85 -1.17
C GLU A 154 7.14 23.62 -1.75
N PRO A 155 5.78 23.63 -1.93
CA PRO A 155 5.09 22.56 -2.62
C PRO A 155 5.60 22.39 -4.05
N LEU A 156 5.56 21.17 -4.58
CA LEU A 156 5.91 20.87 -5.97
C LEU A 156 4.90 21.43 -6.98
N GLY A 157 3.64 21.59 -6.56
CA GLY A 157 2.54 22.09 -7.38
C GLY A 157 1.49 21.00 -7.67
N VAL A 158 1.51 20.41 -8.88
CA VAL A 158 0.58 19.33 -9.26
C VAL A 158 1.31 18.00 -9.26
N VAL A 159 0.80 17.03 -8.49
CA VAL A 159 1.40 15.70 -8.36
C VAL A 159 0.44 14.61 -8.84
N ALA A 160 0.99 13.60 -9.51
CA ALA A 160 0.28 12.40 -9.91
C ALA A 160 0.45 11.30 -8.86
N GLN A 161 -0.64 10.64 -8.52
CA GLN A 161 -0.65 9.50 -7.61
C GLN A 161 -1.37 8.33 -8.27
N ILE A 162 -0.71 7.18 -8.34
CA ILE A 162 -1.27 5.95 -8.92
C ILE A 162 -1.18 4.88 -7.84
N ILE A 163 -2.32 4.35 -7.42
CA ILE A 163 -2.44 3.45 -6.27
C ILE A 163 -2.88 2.06 -6.69
N PRO A 164 -2.50 1.01 -5.92
CA PRO A 164 -2.87 -0.37 -6.17
C PRO A 164 -4.26 -0.70 -5.60
N TRP A 165 -4.67 -1.92 -5.86
CA TRP A 165 -5.97 -2.46 -5.48
C TRP A 165 -6.01 -3.19 -4.13
N ASN A 166 -4.87 -3.49 -3.52
CA ASN A 166 -4.83 -4.36 -2.33
C ASN A 166 -5.20 -3.67 -1.00
N PHE A 167 -5.03 -2.36 -0.90
CA PHE A 167 -5.46 -1.52 0.21
C PHE A 167 -6.00 -0.19 -0.34
N PRO A 168 -7.17 -0.18 -0.97
CA PRO A 168 -7.63 0.97 -1.76
C PRO A 168 -7.64 2.30 -1.00
N ILE A 169 -8.37 2.37 0.11
CA ILE A 169 -8.49 3.59 0.94
C ILE A 169 -7.18 3.91 1.64
N LEU A 170 -6.52 2.91 2.23
CA LEU A 170 -5.26 3.12 2.95
C LEU A 170 -4.16 3.65 2.03
N MET A 171 -3.99 3.08 0.83
CA MET A 171 -2.98 3.53 -0.13
C MET A 171 -3.32 4.89 -0.73
N ALA A 172 -4.60 5.22 -0.89
CA ALA A 172 -5.01 6.57 -1.23
C ALA A 172 -4.54 7.55 -0.14
N ILE A 173 -4.86 7.29 1.11
CA ILE A 173 -4.52 8.19 2.22
C ILE A 173 -3.01 8.29 2.46
N TRP A 174 -2.24 7.20 2.33
CA TRP A 174 -0.77 7.25 2.45
C TRP A 174 -0.14 8.28 1.49
N LYS A 175 -0.73 8.45 0.32
CA LYS A 175 -0.25 9.41 -0.68
C LYS A 175 -0.92 10.78 -0.58
N LEU A 176 -2.24 10.81 -0.29
CA LEU A 176 -3.00 12.05 -0.18
C LEU A 176 -2.56 12.89 1.03
N ALA A 177 -2.41 12.26 2.20
CA ALA A 177 -2.14 12.98 3.45
C ALA A 177 -0.84 13.82 3.37
N PRO A 178 0.34 13.26 3.02
CA PRO A 178 1.57 14.06 2.91
C PRO A 178 1.53 15.06 1.76
N ALA A 179 0.90 14.74 0.63
CA ALA A 179 0.81 15.64 -0.52
C ALA A 179 -0.07 16.87 -0.22
N LEU A 180 -1.23 16.66 0.42
CA LEU A 180 -2.11 17.74 0.86
C LEU A 180 -1.45 18.57 1.97
N ALA A 181 -0.81 17.91 2.95
CA ALA A 181 -0.05 18.59 4.01
C ALA A 181 1.02 19.51 3.44
N ALA A 182 1.76 19.04 2.44
CA ALA A 182 2.81 19.79 1.75
C ALA A 182 2.27 20.94 0.86
N GLY A 183 0.96 20.98 0.57
CA GLY A 183 0.33 22.04 -0.21
C GLY A 183 0.22 21.76 -1.72
N ASN A 184 0.27 20.50 -2.15
CA ASN A 184 0.13 20.12 -3.55
C ASN A 184 -1.33 19.88 -3.93
N ALA A 185 -1.68 20.16 -5.18
CA ALA A 185 -2.87 19.65 -5.84
C ALA A 185 -2.58 18.28 -6.47
N ILE A 186 -3.58 17.41 -6.52
CA ILE A 186 -3.41 16.00 -6.79
C ILE A 186 -4.31 15.55 -7.94
N VAL A 187 -3.75 14.72 -8.83
CA VAL A 187 -4.51 13.86 -9.73
C VAL A 187 -4.23 12.42 -9.31
N LEU A 188 -5.23 11.77 -8.73
CA LEU A 188 -5.20 10.39 -8.26
C LEU A 188 -5.79 9.45 -9.31
N LYS A 189 -5.09 8.37 -9.64
CA LYS A 189 -5.64 7.24 -10.40
C LYS A 189 -5.72 6.01 -9.49
N PRO A 190 -6.91 5.62 -9.04
CA PRO A 190 -7.09 4.34 -8.35
C PRO A 190 -6.89 3.17 -9.32
N ALA A 191 -6.64 1.98 -8.76
CA ALA A 191 -6.63 0.76 -9.56
C ALA A 191 -8.02 0.51 -10.16
N GLU A 192 -8.06 -0.07 -11.35
CA GLU A 192 -9.32 -0.39 -12.04
C GLU A 192 -10.18 -1.43 -11.31
N GLN A 193 -9.56 -2.24 -10.46
CA GLN A 193 -10.26 -3.25 -9.66
C GLN A 193 -11.01 -2.65 -8.46
N THR A 194 -10.51 -1.53 -7.89
CA THR A 194 -11.01 -1.02 -6.61
C THR A 194 -11.16 0.51 -6.55
N PRO A 195 -11.85 1.14 -7.49
CA PRO A 195 -12.06 2.58 -7.47
C PRO A 195 -13.29 3.03 -6.65
N ALA A 196 -14.28 2.16 -6.46
CA ALA A 196 -15.57 2.56 -5.91
C ALA A 196 -15.50 2.90 -4.40
N SER A 197 -14.68 2.19 -3.62
CA SER A 197 -14.43 2.51 -2.20
C SER A 197 -13.74 3.87 -2.03
N VAL A 198 -12.84 4.23 -2.94
CA VAL A 198 -12.22 5.57 -2.98
C VAL A 198 -13.26 6.65 -3.31
N HIS A 199 -14.18 6.38 -4.23
CA HIS A 199 -15.29 7.30 -4.51
C HIS A 199 -16.30 7.39 -3.36
N TYR A 200 -16.52 6.30 -2.62
CA TYR A 200 -17.31 6.34 -1.41
C TYR A 200 -16.66 7.24 -0.34
N LEU A 201 -15.35 7.13 -0.14
CA LEU A 201 -14.60 8.06 0.70
C LEU A 201 -14.77 9.51 0.23
N MET A 202 -14.68 9.77 -1.10
CA MET A 202 -14.90 11.11 -1.64
C MET A 202 -16.29 11.67 -1.32
N SER A 203 -17.33 10.84 -1.34
CA SER A 203 -18.69 11.29 -0.98
C SER A 203 -18.79 11.82 0.45
N LEU A 204 -17.90 11.36 1.34
CA LEU A 204 -17.85 11.79 2.74
C LEU A 204 -17.01 13.07 2.96
N VAL A 205 -16.02 13.35 2.12
CA VAL A 205 -15.00 14.36 2.41
C VAL A 205 -14.85 15.45 1.34
N ALA A 206 -15.54 15.33 0.22
CA ALA A 206 -15.37 16.21 -0.94
C ALA A 206 -15.55 17.70 -0.66
N ASP A 207 -16.50 18.07 0.22
CA ASP A 207 -16.80 19.45 0.62
C ASP A 207 -15.72 20.10 1.52
N LEU A 208 -14.78 19.30 2.06
CA LEU A 208 -13.69 19.79 2.89
C LEU A 208 -12.51 20.34 2.07
N LEU A 209 -12.40 19.94 0.80
CA LEU A 209 -11.31 20.32 -0.08
C LEU A 209 -11.78 21.36 -1.11
N PRO A 210 -11.00 22.42 -1.36
CA PRO A 210 -11.31 23.34 -2.45
C PRO A 210 -11.37 22.61 -3.81
N PRO A 211 -12.30 23.00 -4.71
CA PRO A 211 -12.44 22.40 -6.03
C PRO A 211 -11.10 22.34 -6.79
N GLY A 212 -10.73 21.16 -7.29
CA GLY A 212 -9.51 20.92 -8.05
C GLY A 212 -8.27 20.60 -7.22
N VAL A 213 -8.30 20.72 -5.89
CA VAL A 213 -7.17 20.29 -5.02
C VAL A 213 -6.98 18.76 -5.08
N LEU A 214 -8.07 18.00 -5.12
CA LEU A 214 -8.05 16.57 -5.38
C LEU A 214 -8.93 16.25 -6.58
N ASN A 215 -8.36 15.53 -7.54
CA ASN A 215 -9.05 15.03 -8.72
C ASN A 215 -8.80 13.53 -8.83
N ILE A 216 -9.81 12.76 -9.24
CA ILE A 216 -9.74 11.32 -9.45
C ILE A 216 -10.07 11.00 -10.90
N VAL A 217 -9.13 10.38 -11.61
CA VAL A 217 -9.32 9.86 -12.96
C VAL A 217 -9.29 8.34 -12.91
N ASN A 218 -10.43 7.71 -13.16
CA ASN A 218 -10.55 6.26 -13.26
C ASN A 218 -10.06 5.79 -14.63
N GLY A 219 -9.77 4.49 -14.74
CA GLY A 219 -9.42 3.87 -16.02
C GLY A 219 -8.19 2.97 -15.94
N PHE A 220 -7.85 2.38 -17.08
CA PHE A 220 -6.76 1.42 -17.18
C PHE A 220 -5.38 2.08 -17.22
N GLY A 221 -4.35 1.31 -16.82
CA GLY A 221 -2.98 1.78 -16.73
C GLY A 221 -2.45 2.43 -18.02
N VAL A 222 -2.71 1.79 -19.18
CA VAL A 222 -2.24 2.29 -20.49
C VAL A 222 -3.01 3.54 -20.95
N GLU A 223 -4.32 3.62 -20.62
CA GLU A 223 -5.24 4.65 -21.17
C GLU A 223 -5.24 5.94 -20.33
N ALA A 224 -5.14 5.83 -19.00
CA ALA A 224 -5.15 6.95 -18.08
C ALA A 224 -3.83 7.07 -17.29
N GLY A 225 -3.25 5.97 -16.82
CA GLY A 225 -2.03 5.95 -16.00
C GLY A 225 -0.80 6.44 -16.77
N LYS A 226 -0.56 5.93 -17.98
CA LYS A 226 0.56 6.34 -18.83
C LYS A 226 0.49 7.82 -19.21
N PRO A 227 -0.62 8.36 -19.74
CA PRO A 227 -0.74 9.79 -19.99
C PRO A 227 -0.48 10.65 -18.76
N LEU A 228 -0.98 10.25 -17.59
CA LEU A 228 -0.76 10.96 -16.34
C LEU A 228 0.73 10.95 -15.94
N ALA A 229 1.38 9.79 -15.98
CA ALA A 229 2.79 9.65 -15.60
C ALA A 229 3.75 10.36 -16.57
N SER A 230 3.45 10.40 -17.87
CA SER A 230 4.28 11.03 -18.89
C SER A 230 4.02 12.54 -19.06
N SER A 231 2.89 13.08 -18.56
CA SER A 231 2.52 14.48 -18.78
C SER A 231 3.57 15.47 -18.25
N PRO A 232 4.09 16.40 -19.06
CA PRO A 232 5.04 17.44 -18.61
C PRO A 232 4.44 18.40 -17.57
N ARG A 233 3.12 18.36 -17.39
CA ARG A 233 2.37 19.19 -16.44
C ARG A 233 2.37 18.64 -15.01
N VAL A 234 2.92 17.44 -14.81
CA VAL A 234 3.04 16.79 -13.50
C VAL A 234 4.45 17.01 -12.96
N ALA A 235 4.53 17.54 -11.74
CA ALA A 235 5.80 17.82 -11.09
C ALA A 235 6.44 16.58 -10.41
N LYS A 236 5.64 15.57 -10.07
CA LYS A 236 6.07 14.32 -9.42
C LYS A 236 5.09 13.20 -9.71
N VAL A 237 5.59 11.97 -9.80
CA VAL A 237 4.77 10.75 -9.82
C VAL A 237 5.04 9.93 -8.56
N ALA A 238 3.98 9.61 -7.81
CA ALA A 238 4.01 8.64 -6.72
C ALA A 238 3.23 7.39 -7.16
N PHE A 239 3.90 6.26 -7.19
CA PHE A 239 3.34 4.99 -7.65
C PHE A 239 3.52 3.90 -6.60
N THR A 240 2.47 3.14 -6.36
CA THR A 240 2.53 1.85 -5.66
C THR A 240 1.89 0.79 -6.53
N GLY A 241 2.58 -0.34 -6.73
CA GLY A 241 2.09 -1.42 -7.55
C GLY A 241 3.17 -2.45 -7.91
N GLU A 242 2.94 -3.17 -8.99
CA GLU A 242 3.81 -4.24 -9.46
C GLU A 242 5.13 -3.69 -10.02
N THR A 243 6.24 -4.44 -9.83
CA THR A 243 7.61 -3.99 -10.16
C THR A 243 7.81 -3.70 -11.64
N THR A 244 7.20 -4.47 -12.56
CA THR A 244 7.30 -4.22 -14.01
C THR A 244 6.63 -2.91 -14.38
N THR A 245 5.46 -2.64 -13.82
CA THR A 245 4.76 -1.36 -13.99
C THR A 245 5.56 -0.20 -13.40
N GLY A 246 6.20 -0.39 -12.24
CA GLY A 246 7.10 0.62 -11.65
C GLY A 246 8.26 1.02 -12.57
N ARG A 247 8.85 0.06 -13.28
CA ARG A 247 9.89 0.34 -14.30
C ARG A 247 9.34 1.18 -15.45
N LEU A 248 8.10 0.90 -15.92
CA LEU A 248 7.45 1.71 -16.95
C LEU A 248 7.15 3.13 -16.45
N ILE A 249 6.71 3.30 -15.21
CA ILE A 249 6.49 4.62 -14.59
C ILE A 249 7.79 5.42 -14.57
N MET A 250 8.93 4.82 -14.21
CA MET A 250 10.24 5.49 -14.29
C MET A 250 10.56 5.94 -15.71
N GLN A 251 10.33 5.09 -16.71
CA GLN A 251 10.55 5.43 -18.12
C GLN A 251 9.69 6.62 -18.55
N TYR A 252 8.39 6.61 -18.21
CA TYR A 252 7.49 7.72 -18.54
C TYR A 252 7.87 9.03 -17.84
N ALA A 253 8.31 8.95 -16.58
CA ALA A 253 8.72 10.13 -15.82
C ALA A 253 10.05 10.70 -16.29
N SER A 254 10.96 9.88 -16.83
CA SER A 254 12.32 10.28 -17.21
C SER A 254 12.35 11.31 -18.34
N GLU A 255 11.40 11.28 -19.27
CA GLU A 255 11.31 12.23 -20.38
C GLU A 255 11.24 13.69 -19.91
N ASN A 256 10.70 13.93 -18.72
CA ASN A 256 10.51 15.27 -18.16
C ASN A 256 11.31 15.47 -16.85
N ILE A 257 12.26 14.59 -16.54
CA ILE A 257 13.13 14.65 -15.34
C ILE A 257 12.32 14.77 -14.04
N LYS A 258 11.18 14.10 -13.98
CA LYS A 258 10.29 14.14 -12.81
C LYS A 258 10.80 13.25 -11.69
N PRO A 259 10.81 13.72 -10.43
CA PRO A 259 11.02 12.84 -9.29
C PRO A 259 9.91 11.80 -9.20
N VAL A 260 10.31 10.58 -8.85
CA VAL A 260 9.39 9.46 -8.60
C VAL A 260 9.59 8.91 -7.20
N THR A 261 8.50 8.48 -6.58
CA THR A 261 8.54 7.53 -5.45
C THR A 261 7.82 6.27 -5.89
N LEU A 262 8.46 5.13 -5.66
CA LEU A 262 7.99 3.82 -6.11
C LEU A 262 7.95 2.88 -4.90
N GLU A 263 6.77 2.35 -4.59
CA GLU A 263 6.59 1.24 -3.67
C GLU A 263 6.16 0.03 -4.49
N LEU A 264 7.03 -0.98 -4.55
CA LEU A 264 6.92 -2.09 -5.49
C LEU A 264 6.80 -3.42 -4.76
N GLY A 265 6.92 -4.51 -5.50
CA GLY A 265 6.78 -5.86 -4.99
C GLY A 265 7.83 -6.28 -3.97
N GLY A 266 7.57 -7.41 -3.33
CA GLY A 266 8.44 -8.01 -2.35
C GLY A 266 8.42 -9.54 -2.39
N LYS A 267 9.45 -10.14 -1.78
CA LYS A 267 9.53 -11.57 -1.48
C LYS A 267 10.14 -11.72 -0.10
N SER A 268 9.40 -11.23 0.88
CA SER A 268 9.88 -10.98 2.23
C SER A 268 10.22 -12.28 2.96
N PRO A 269 11.45 -12.42 3.50
CA PRO A 269 11.79 -13.53 4.37
C PRO A 269 11.17 -13.33 5.76
N ASN A 270 10.75 -14.44 6.38
CA ASN A 270 10.29 -14.51 7.76
C ASN A 270 11.12 -15.59 8.46
N ILE A 271 12.05 -15.20 9.32
CA ILE A 271 13.11 -16.05 9.86
C ILE A 271 12.75 -16.46 11.29
N PHE A 272 12.74 -17.77 11.55
CA PHE A 272 12.44 -18.37 12.86
C PHE A 272 13.68 -19.10 13.38
N PHE A 273 14.36 -18.52 14.37
CA PHE A 273 15.47 -19.16 15.04
C PHE A 273 15.03 -20.24 16.05
N ASP A 274 15.87 -21.21 16.34
CA ASP A 274 15.51 -22.38 17.15
C ASP A 274 15.17 -22.06 18.61
N ASP A 275 15.67 -20.92 19.12
CA ASP A 275 15.37 -20.45 20.47
C ASP A 275 13.88 -20.07 20.66
N VAL A 276 13.14 -19.83 19.58
CA VAL A 276 11.68 -19.63 19.60
C VAL A 276 10.97 -20.82 20.22
N SER A 277 11.42 -22.03 19.91
CA SER A 277 10.82 -23.28 20.38
C SER A 277 11.34 -23.77 21.75
N ARG A 278 12.25 -23.02 22.39
CA ARG A 278 12.82 -23.38 23.71
C ARG A 278 11.74 -23.53 24.80
N GLU A 279 10.72 -22.71 24.74
CA GLU A 279 9.58 -22.74 25.66
C GLU A 279 8.28 -22.64 24.86
N ARG A 280 7.22 -23.36 25.29
CA ARG A 280 5.88 -23.36 24.69
C ARG A 280 4.97 -22.35 25.40
N ASP A 281 5.41 -21.09 25.40
CA ASP A 281 4.76 -19.96 26.06
C ASP A 281 4.02 -19.06 25.06
N ASP A 282 3.55 -17.90 25.53
CA ASP A 282 2.86 -16.89 24.73
C ASP A 282 3.73 -16.38 23.57
N PHE A 283 5.06 -16.35 23.75
CA PHE A 283 5.96 -15.95 22.67
C PHE A 283 6.02 -16.98 21.55
N TYR A 284 6.03 -18.25 21.89
CA TYR A 284 5.95 -19.33 20.91
C TYR A 284 4.63 -19.28 20.12
N ASP A 285 3.49 -19.08 20.82
CA ASP A 285 2.19 -18.92 20.17
C ASP A 285 2.15 -17.72 19.23
N LYS A 286 2.74 -16.59 19.66
CA LYS A 286 2.90 -15.38 18.86
C LYS A 286 3.78 -15.61 17.62
N ALA A 287 4.83 -16.41 17.72
CA ALA A 287 5.68 -16.74 16.57
C ALA A 287 4.95 -17.63 15.56
N LEU A 288 4.13 -18.58 16.02
CA LEU A 288 3.24 -19.36 15.16
C LEU A 288 2.19 -18.48 14.45
N GLU A 289 1.63 -17.49 15.14
CA GLU A 289 0.78 -16.49 14.51
C GLU A 289 1.57 -15.69 13.47
N GLY A 290 2.81 -15.27 13.79
CA GLY A 290 3.71 -14.61 12.86
C GLY A 290 4.02 -15.42 11.60
N PHE A 291 4.03 -16.75 11.70
CA PHE A 291 4.13 -17.62 10.53
C PHE A 291 2.87 -17.53 9.66
N THR A 292 1.67 -17.54 10.25
CA THR A 292 0.40 -17.51 9.51
C THR A 292 0.07 -16.15 8.89
N MET A 293 0.83 -15.11 9.20
CA MET A 293 0.64 -13.76 8.64
C MET A 293 0.78 -13.67 7.12
N PHE A 294 1.25 -14.72 6.45
CA PHE A 294 1.22 -14.79 4.99
C PHE A 294 -0.19 -14.84 4.41
N ALA A 295 -1.19 -15.21 5.21
CA ALA A 295 -2.59 -15.25 4.80
C ALA A 295 -3.35 -13.96 5.11
N LEU A 296 -2.77 -13.01 5.87
CA LEU A 296 -3.39 -11.71 6.12
C LEU A 296 -3.67 -10.99 4.79
N ASN A 297 -4.81 -10.31 4.70
CA ASN A 297 -5.25 -9.65 3.46
C ASN A 297 -5.17 -10.57 2.23
N GLN A 298 -5.57 -11.83 2.36
CA GLN A 298 -5.49 -12.88 1.33
C GLN A 298 -4.06 -13.08 0.75
N GLY A 299 -3.01 -12.72 1.49
CA GLY A 299 -1.64 -12.72 1.00
C GLY A 299 -1.33 -11.61 -0.01
N GLU A 300 -2.29 -10.75 -0.29
CA GLU A 300 -2.21 -9.62 -1.23
C GLU A 300 -1.55 -8.40 -0.57
N VAL A 301 -0.36 -8.62 -0.02
CA VAL A 301 0.44 -7.62 0.69
C VAL A 301 1.84 -7.58 0.11
N CYS A 302 2.31 -6.39 -0.26
CA CYS A 302 3.66 -6.20 -0.81
C CYS A 302 4.77 -6.71 0.13
N THR A 303 4.56 -6.67 1.43
CA THR A 303 5.45 -7.23 2.47
C THR A 303 5.03 -8.62 2.95
N CYS A 304 4.15 -9.32 2.23
CA CYS A 304 3.73 -10.66 2.61
C CYS A 304 4.95 -11.51 3.00
N PRO A 305 4.97 -12.15 4.21
CA PRO A 305 6.06 -13.02 4.63
C PRO A 305 6.02 -14.35 3.87
N SER A 306 6.23 -14.27 2.57
CA SER A 306 6.01 -15.34 1.60
C SER A 306 7.16 -16.36 1.51
N ARG A 307 8.29 -16.12 2.23
CA ARG A 307 9.36 -17.10 2.45
C ARG A 307 9.54 -17.31 3.94
N ALA A 308 9.15 -18.47 4.47
CA ALA A 308 9.42 -18.83 5.85
C ALA A 308 10.70 -19.62 5.95
N LEU A 309 11.70 -19.06 6.64
CA LEU A 309 12.99 -19.68 6.88
C LEU A 309 13.04 -20.17 8.33
N ILE A 310 13.13 -21.48 8.52
CA ILE A 310 13.06 -22.10 9.86
C ILE A 310 14.39 -22.77 10.15
N GLN A 311 15.01 -22.47 11.31
CA GLN A 311 16.30 -23.07 11.68
C GLN A 311 16.16 -24.59 11.86
N ARG A 312 17.12 -25.35 11.32
CA ARG A 312 17.08 -26.81 11.23
C ARG A 312 16.88 -27.49 12.57
N GLY A 313 17.38 -26.91 13.66
CA GLY A 313 17.30 -27.51 15.00
C GLY A 313 15.88 -27.71 15.52
N HIS A 314 14.90 -26.95 15.02
CA HIS A 314 13.48 -27.08 15.40
C HIS A 314 12.52 -27.17 14.20
N TYR A 315 13.05 -27.37 12.99
CA TYR A 315 12.32 -27.30 11.73
C TYR A 315 11.04 -28.15 11.73
N ASP A 316 11.17 -29.46 11.95
CA ASP A 316 10.04 -30.39 11.84
C ASP A 316 8.94 -30.08 12.87
N GLU A 317 9.33 -29.78 14.10
CA GLU A 317 8.43 -29.51 15.20
C GLU A 317 7.68 -28.18 15.02
N PHE A 318 8.40 -27.11 14.65
CA PHE A 318 7.80 -25.81 14.42
C PHE A 318 6.90 -25.83 13.19
N LEU A 319 7.33 -26.47 12.10
CA LEU A 319 6.56 -26.58 10.87
C LEU A 319 5.26 -27.38 11.10
N ALA A 320 5.30 -28.47 11.86
CA ALA A 320 4.10 -29.24 12.19
C ALA A 320 3.07 -28.38 12.95
N ALA A 321 3.51 -27.59 13.94
CA ALA A 321 2.64 -26.67 14.67
C ALA A 321 2.10 -25.53 13.79
N ALA A 322 2.92 -25.01 12.87
CA ALA A 322 2.53 -23.97 11.92
C ALA A 322 1.49 -24.48 10.90
N LEU A 323 1.63 -25.73 10.42
CA LEU A 323 0.64 -26.40 9.57
C LEU A 323 -0.71 -26.55 10.28
N GLU A 324 -0.68 -27.03 11.53
CA GLU A 324 -1.89 -27.16 12.34
C GLU A 324 -2.59 -25.81 12.54
N ARG A 325 -1.83 -24.75 12.87
CA ARG A 325 -2.38 -23.39 13.04
C ARG A 325 -2.97 -22.86 11.75
N THR A 326 -2.27 -23.00 10.62
CA THR A 326 -2.75 -22.56 9.31
C THR A 326 -4.02 -23.30 8.89
N GLY A 327 -4.13 -24.59 9.19
CA GLY A 327 -5.32 -25.38 8.93
C GLY A 327 -6.59 -24.94 9.68
N ARG A 328 -6.44 -24.06 10.68
CA ARG A 328 -7.56 -23.46 11.44
C ARG A 328 -8.06 -22.15 10.83
N ILE A 329 -7.45 -21.66 9.74
CA ILE A 329 -7.90 -20.44 9.06
C ILE A 329 -9.28 -20.67 8.46
N VAL A 330 -10.24 -19.81 8.86
CA VAL A 330 -11.62 -19.86 8.38
C VAL A 330 -11.75 -19.02 7.12
N GLN A 331 -12.03 -19.69 5.99
CA GLN A 331 -12.45 -19.02 4.75
C GLN A 331 -13.96 -18.83 4.73
N GLY A 332 -14.43 -17.70 4.20
CA GLY A 332 -15.86 -17.44 4.17
C GLY A 332 -16.23 -16.11 3.54
N HIS A 333 -17.45 -15.68 3.81
CA HIS A 333 -17.94 -14.39 3.35
C HIS A 333 -17.16 -13.26 4.00
N PRO A 334 -16.53 -12.35 3.25
CA PRO A 334 -15.70 -11.28 3.80
C PRO A 334 -16.39 -10.37 4.83
N LEU A 335 -17.69 -10.15 4.69
CA LEU A 335 -18.47 -9.35 5.65
C LEU A 335 -18.89 -10.12 6.92
N ASP A 336 -18.50 -11.38 7.09
CA ASP A 336 -18.67 -12.10 8.35
C ASP A 336 -17.42 -11.89 9.23
N THR A 337 -17.64 -11.45 10.48
CA THR A 337 -16.56 -11.17 11.43
C THR A 337 -15.77 -12.43 11.85
N ALA A 338 -16.28 -13.63 11.57
CA ALA A 338 -15.57 -14.89 11.77
C ALA A 338 -14.59 -15.23 10.64
N THR A 339 -14.77 -14.66 9.46
CA THR A 339 -13.91 -14.94 8.31
C THR A 339 -12.50 -14.42 8.56
N MET A 340 -11.51 -15.26 8.33
CA MET A 340 -10.08 -14.94 8.46
C MET A 340 -9.40 -14.76 7.11
N LEU A 341 -9.94 -15.39 6.06
CA LEU A 341 -9.43 -15.32 4.69
C LEU A 341 -10.59 -15.13 3.74
N GLY A 342 -10.58 -14.03 2.99
CA GLY A 342 -11.61 -13.65 2.03
C GLY A 342 -11.30 -14.09 0.60
N ALA A 343 -11.88 -13.36 -0.37
CA ALA A 343 -11.67 -13.58 -1.80
C ALA A 343 -10.45 -12.83 -2.31
N GLN A 344 -9.79 -13.33 -3.35
CA GLN A 344 -8.73 -12.60 -4.08
C GLN A 344 -9.36 -11.42 -4.84
N ALA A 345 -8.65 -10.29 -4.94
CA ALA A 345 -9.23 -9.04 -5.42
C ALA A 345 -9.77 -9.07 -6.88
N SER A 346 -9.33 -10.00 -7.70
CA SER A 346 -9.81 -10.16 -9.08
C SER A 346 -9.61 -11.58 -9.59
N ASN A 347 -10.32 -11.92 -10.68
CA ASN A 347 -10.12 -13.19 -11.35
C ASN A 347 -8.69 -13.32 -11.92
N ASP A 348 -8.15 -12.25 -12.49
CA ASP A 348 -6.78 -12.26 -13.04
C ASP A 348 -5.75 -12.56 -11.94
N GLN A 349 -5.95 -12.04 -10.74
CA GLN A 349 -5.09 -12.34 -9.61
C GLN A 349 -5.24 -13.77 -9.12
N LEU A 350 -6.48 -14.30 -9.07
CA LEU A 350 -6.72 -15.71 -8.77
C LEU A 350 -6.01 -16.62 -9.77
N GLU A 351 -6.17 -16.40 -11.07
CA GLU A 351 -5.51 -17.19 -12.13
C GLU A 351 -3.97 -17.10 -12.03
N LYS A 352 -3.44 -15.92 -11.73
CA LYS A 352 -2.00 -15.75 -11.45
C LYS A 352 -1.55 -16.65 -10.30
N ILE A 353 -2.26 -16.64 -9.18
CA ILE A 353 -1.94 -17.47 -8.02
C ILE A 353 -1.97 -18.95 -8.39
N LEU A 354 -3.04 -19.41 -9.04
CA LEU A 354 -3.17 -20.80 -9.48
C LEU A 354 -2.03 -21.23 -10.39
N SER A 355 -1.61 -20.37 -11.31
CA SER A 355 -0.45 -20.64 -12.17
C SER A 355 0.86 -20.86 -11.38
N TYR A 356 1.04 -20.16 -10.27
CA TYR A 356 2.21 -20.36 -9.40
C TYR A 356 2.11 -21.62 -8.54
N LEU A 357 0.89 -22.08 -8.20
CA LEU A 357 0.71 -23.38 -7.55
C LEU A 357 1.18 -24.50 -8.50
N ASP A 358 0.82 -24.43 -9.77
CA ASP A 358 1.28 -25.37 -10.80
C ASP A 358 2.81 -25.28 -11.02
N ILE A 359 3.36 -24.08 -11.10
CA ILE A 359 4.82 -23.84 -11.24
C ILE A 359 5.59 -24.48 -10.07
N GLY A 360 5.14 -24.26 -8.83
CA GLY A 360 5.81 -24.82 -7.67
C GLY A 360 5.86 -26.34 -7.70
N GLN A 361 4.74 -26.96 -8.04
CA GLN A 361 4.67 -28.43 -8.17
C GLN A 361 5.54 -28.95 -9.34
N ALA A 362 5.52 -28.25 -10.49
CA ALA A 362 6.33 -28.60 -11.65
C ALA A 362 7.85 -28.48 -11.39
N GLU A 363 8.27 -27.56 -10.52
CA GLU A 363 9.67 -27.42 -10.08
C GLU A 363 10.04 -28.42 -8.96
N GLY A 364 9.10 -29.26 -8.51
CA GLY A 364 9.34 -30.28 -7.51
C GLY A 364 9.16 -29.81 -6.06
N ALA A 365 8.56 -28.66 -5.82
CA ALA A 365 8.17 -28.26 -4.47
C ALA A 365 7.04 -29.17 -3.94
N LYS A 366 7.09 -29.47 -2.66
CA LYS A 366 6.09 -30.32 -2.00
C LYS A 366 4.98 -29.44 -1.42
N VAL A 367 3.74 -29.68 -1.79
CA VAL A 367 2.57 -29.08 -1.15
C VAL A 367 2.38 -29.72 0.21
N LEU A 368 2.42 -28.93 1.28
CA LEU A 368 2.20 -29.38 2.66
C LEU A 368 0.78 -29.09 3.13
N LEU A 369 0.16 -28.02 2.61
CA LEU A 369 -1.21 -27.60 2.90
C LEU A 369 -1.78 -26.84 1.70
N GLY A 370 -3.09 -26.96 1.46
CA GLY A 370 -3.79 -26.23 0.41
C GLY A 370 -3.42 -26.68 -0.99
N GLY A 371 -3.20 -25.72 -1.90
CA GLY A 371 -2.76 -25.96 -3.27
C GLY A 371 -3.87 -25.94 -4.32
N GLU A 372 -5.09 -25.53 -3.96
CA GLU A 372 -6.24 -25.60 -4.85
C GLU A 372 -7.14 -24.35 -4.76
N ARG A 373 -7.86 -24.08 -5.85
CA ARG A 373 -9.02 -23.19 -5.85
C ARG A 373 -10.13 -23.78 -4.96
N VAL A 374 -10.88 -22.90 -4.30
CA VAL A 374 -12.04 -23.30 -3.48
C VAL A 374 -13.32 -22.75 -4.07
N ASP A 375 -14.36 -23.59 -4.17
CA ASP A 375 -15.73 -23.14 -4.32
C ASP A 375 -16.42 -23.26 -2.95
N LEU A 376 -16.72 -22.13 -2.33
CA LEU A 376 -17.40 -22.09 -1.04
C LEU A 376 -18.90 -22.31 -1.16
N GLY A 377 -19.44 -22.41 -2.37
CA GLY A 377 -20.84 -22.70 -2.65
C GLY A 377 -21.81 -21.57 -2.30
N GLY A 378 -23.11 -21.82 -2.58
CA GLY A 378 -24.17 -20.88 -2.25
C GLY A 378 -23.99 -19.51 -2.91
N GLU A 379 -24.15 -18.44 -2.14
CA GLU A 379 -23.96 -17.07 -2.61
C GLU A 379 -22.51 -16.73 -2.98
N LEU A 380 -21.54 -17.50 -2.49
CA LEU A 380 -20.11 -17.30 -2.75
C LEU A 380 -19.62 -18.08 -3.98
N SER A 381 -20.48 -18.91 -4.58
CA SER A 381 -20.17 -19.60 -5.83
C SER A 381 -19.93 -18.59 -6.93
N GLY A 382 -18.78 -18.68 -7.62
CA GLY A 382 -18.33 -17.70 -8.59
C GLY A 382 -17.37 -16.64 -8.06
N GLY A 383 -17.21 -16.55 -6.74
CA GLY A 383 -16.19 -15.71 -6.11
C GLY A 383 -14.76 -16.25 -6.32
N TYR A 384 -13.77 -15.44 -5.97
CA TYR A 384 -12.37 -15.68 -6.29
C TYR A 384 -11.59 -16.23 -5.09
N TYR A 385 -11.83 -17.50 -4.72
CA TYR A 385 -11.26 -18.11 -3.51
C TYR A 385 -10.18 -19.13 -3.83
N VAL A 386 -9.08 -19.11 -3.05
CA VAL A 386 -7.99 -20.08 -3.09
C VAL A 386 -7.59 -20.46 -1.68
N GLN A 387 -7.20 -21.71 -1.45
CA GLN A 387 -6.77 -22.19 -0.14
C GLN A 387 -5.47 -21.49 0.30
N PRO A 388 -5.30 -21.20 1.62
CA PRO A 388 -3.99 -20.87 2.14
C PRO A 388 -3.05 -22.04 1.86
N THR A 389 -1.90 -21.74 1.20
CA THR A 389 -1.03 -22.78 0.65
C THR A 389 0.37 -22.69 1.22
N ILE A 390 0.90 -23.83 1.63
CA ILE A 390 2.27 -23.96 2.14
C ILE A 390 3.03 -24.95 1.26
N PHE A 391 4.13 -24.47 0.66
CA PHE A 391 5.09 -25.27 -0.07
C PHE A 391 6.37 -25.50 0.74
N GLU A 392 6.91 -26.69 0.68
CA GLU A 392 8.29 -26.98 1.08
C GLU A 392 9.19 -27.07 -0.18
N GLY A 393 10.32 -26.36 -0.16
CA GLY A 393 11.19 -26.33 -1.33
C GLY A 393 12.55 -25.69 -1.05
N SER A 394 13.15 -25.12 -2.06
CA SER A 394 14.46 -24.48 -1.98
C SER A 394 14.47 -23.08 -2.59
N ASN A 395 15.37 -22.23 -2.09
CA ASN A 395 15.38 -20.80 -2.39
C ASN A 395 15.56 -20.45 -3.87
N HIS A 396 16.07 -21.35 -4.71
CA HIS A 396 16.24 -21.13 -6.14
C HIS A 396 14.96 -21.34 -6.98
N MET A 397 13.91 -21.94 -6.40
CA MET A 397 12.64 -22.15 -7.10
C MET A 397 11.92 -20.82 -7.31
N ARG A 398 11.15 -20.72 -8.40
CA ARG A 398 10.39 -19.50 -8.74
C ARG A 398 9.44 -19.09 -7.65
N ILE A 399 8.79 -20.03 -6.97
CA ILE A 399 7.91 -19.75 -5.83
C ILE A 399 8.62 -19.11 -4.63
N PHE A 400 9.96 -19.18 -4.55
CA PHE A 400 10.79 -18.47 -3.55
C PHE A 400 11.34 -17.15 -4.07
N GLN A 401 11.44 -16.95 -5.38
CA GLN A 401 12.09 -15.79 -5.99
C GLN A 401 11.09 -14.79 -6.56
N GLU A 402 9.93 -15.24 -7.06
CA GLU A 402 8.95 -14.41 -7.73
C GLU A 402 7.77 -14.08 -6.81
N GLU A 403 7.20 -12.89 -6.96
CA GLU A 403 6.05 -12.41 -6.18
C GLU A 403 4.75 -13.05 -6.66
N ILE A 404 4.16 -13.92 -5.85
CA ILE A 404 2.87 -14.57 -6.15
C ILE A 404 1.72 -13.62 -5.85
N PHE A 405 1.80 -12.89 -4.75
CA PHE A 405 0.81 -11.95 -4.26
C PHE A 405 -0.54 -12.60 -3.95
N GLY A 406 -0.48 -13.66 -3.14
CA GLY A 406 -1.61 -14.45 -2.69
C GLY A 406 -1.27 -15.21 -1.40
N PRO A 407 -2.20 -15.98 -0.82
CA PRO A 407 -2.01 -16.66 0.45
C PRO A 407 -1.12 -17.91 0.32
N VAL A 408 0.10 -17.70 -0.19
CA VAL A 408 1.07 -18.75 -0.49
C VAL A 408 2.40 -18.43 0.19
N VAL A 409 2.88 -19.36 1.02
CA VAL A 409 4.19 -19.29 1.65
C VAL A 409 5.06 -20.47 1.25
N SER A 410 6.32 -20.21 0.97
CA SER A 410 7.34 -21.21 0.65
C SER A 410 8.28 -21.36 1.84
N VAL A 411 8.46 -22.59 2.34
CA VAL A 411 9.22 -22.91 3.54
C VAL A 411 10.51 -23.61 3.17
N ALA A 412 11.62 -23.19 3.78
CA ALA A 412 12.92 -23.85 3.67
C ALA A 412 13.66 -23.81 5.01
N PRO A 413 14.49 -24.84 5.31
CA PRO A 413 15.36 -24.81 6.47
C PRO A 413 16.60 -23.94 6.21
N PHE A 414 17.22 -23.44 7.31
CA PHE A 414 18.56 -22.89 7.33
C PHE A 414 19.37 -23.48 8.48
N ASP A 415 20.71 -23.43 8.36
CA ASP A 415 21.59 -24.07 9.31
C ASP A 415 21.99 -23.18 10.48
N ASP A 416 22.48 -21.99 10.20
CA ASP A 416 22.97 -21.02 11.18
C ASP A 416 22.62 -19.58 10.82
N PHE A 417 23.09 -18.62 11.61
CA PHE A 417 22.83 -17.20 11.40
C PHE A 417 23.27 -16.70 10.02
N ASP A 418 24.47 -17.06 9.60
CA ASP A 418 25.05 -16.57 8.34
C ASP A 418 24.29 -17.15 7.14
N ASP A 419 23.87 -18.42 7.23
CA ASP A 419 23.03 -19.05 6.23
C ASP A 419 21.65 -18.41 6.14
N ALA A 420 21.02 -18.12 7.28
CA ALA A 420 19.73 -17.38 7.32
C ALA A 420 19.83 -16.03 6.59
N ILE A 421 20.87 -15.25 6.87
CA ILE A 421 21.08 -13.92 6.26
C ILE A 421 21.39 -14.05 4.77
N ARG A 422 22.17 -15.05 4.38
CA ARG A 422 22.48 -15.32 2.97
C ARG A 422 21.23 -15.63 2.18
N ILE A 423 20.37 -16.55 2.67
CA ILE A 423 19.11 -16.92 2.01
C ILE A 423 18.14 -15.74 2.00
N ALA A 424 18.02 -15.02 3.13
CA ALA A 424 17.14 -13.87 3.24
C ALA A 424 17.43 -12.80 2.19
N ASN A 425 18.72 -12.53 1.95
CA ASN A 425 19.19 -11.50 1.02
C ASN A 425 19.25 -11.96 -0.45
N ASP A 426 19.16 -13.27 -0.70
CA ASP A 426 19.22 -13.86 -2.05
C ASP A 426 17.87 -13.75 -2.74
N THR A 427 17.54 -12.53 -3.14
CA THR A 427 16.36 -12.14 -3.91
C THR A 427 16.62 -10.78 -4.56
N LEU A 428 15.92 -10.48 -5.65
CA LEU A 428 15.95 -9.15 -6.27
C LEU A 428 15.17 -8.08 -5.48
N TYR A 429 14.38 -8.50 -4.52
CA TYR A 429 13.54 -7.65 -3.66
C TYR A 429 14.22 -7.26 -2.35
N GLY A 430 13.64 -6.28 -1.66
CA GLY A 430 14.12 -5.83 -0.36
C GLY A 430 13.10 -4.91 0.32
N LEU A 431 11.81 -5.31 0.35
CA LEU A 431 10.77 -4.48 0.96
C LEU A 431 10.64 -4.71 2.45
N GLY A 432 10.30 -5.92 2.87
CA GLY A 432 10.10 -6.30 4.26
C GLY A 432 10.85 -7.55 4.66
N ALA A 433 11.00 -7.77 5.97
CA ALA A 433 11.48 -9.00 6.57
C ALA A 433 10.99 -9.16 8.01
N GLY A 434 10.80 -10.40 8.46
CA GLY A 434 10.51 -10.76 9.85
C GLY A 434 11.66 -11.54 10.49
N VAL A 435 11.91 -11.31 11.77
CA VAL A 435 12.90 -12.04 12.56
C VAL A 435 12.26 -12.43 13.89
N TRP A 436 12.30 -13.72 14.21
CA TRP A 436 11.76 -14.28 15.44
C TRP A 436 12.85 -14.97 16.23
N THR A 437 13.16 -14.44 17.39
CA THR A 437 14.20 -14.93 18.31
C THR A 437 13.99 -14.35 19.71
N ARG A 438 14.41 -15.10 20.74
CA ARG A 438 14.42 -14.61 22.12
C ARG A 438 15.71 -13.85 22.46
N ASP A 439 16.75 -13.95 21.60
CA ASP A 439 18.03 -13.26 21.78
C ASP A 439 17.99 -11.86 21.14
N ALA A 440 18.00 -10.83 21.98
CA ALA A 440 17.99 -9.44 21.55
C ALA A 440 19.21 -9.05 20.70
N ALA A 441 20.39 -9.64 20.97
CA ALA A 441 21.60 -9.36 20.19
C ALA A 441 21.51 -10.00 18.80
N GLN A 442 20.97 -11.21 18.69
CA GLN A 442 20.71 -11.88 17.43
C GLN A 442 19.66 -11.13 16.61
N ALA A 443 18.56 -10.69 17.25
CA ALA A 443 17.53 -9.87 16.63
C ALA A 443 18.10 -8.58 16.02
N TYR A 444 18.93 -7.86 16.77
CA TYR A 444 19.56 -6.62 16.30
C TYR A 444 20.53 -6.90 15.14
N ARG A 445 21.38 -7.92 15.26
CA ARG A 445 22.33 -8.26 14.17
C ARG A 445 21.62 -8.68 12.90
N ALA A 446 20.58 -9.49 12.99
CA ALA A 446 19.76 -9.89 11.84
C ALA A 446 19.09 -8.68 11.19
N GLY A 447 18.45 -7.83 11.98
CA GLY A 447 17.82 -6.61 11.49
C GLY A 447 18.78 -5.65 10.77
N ARG A 448 20.08 -5.64 11.17
CA ARG A 448 21.13 -4.84 10.52
C ARG A 448 21.70 -5.49 9.25
N ALA A 449 21.70 -6.82 9.16
CA ALA A 449 22.28 -7.57 8.07
C ALA A 449 21.32 -7.83 6.90
N ILE A 450 20.00 -7.84 7.17
CA ILE A 450 18.98 -8.04 6.16
C ILE A 450 18.86 -6.80 5.27
N GLN A 451 18.88 -7.01 3.95
CA GLN A 451 18.76 -5.95 2.93
C GLN A 451 17.28 -5.67 2.60
N ALA A 452 16.55 -5.15 3.58
CA ALA A 452 15.16 -4.73 3.44
C ALA A 452 14.93 -3.36 4.08
N GLY A 453 13.98 -2.60 3.53
CA GLY A 453 13.68 -1.26 4.03
C GLY A 453 12.90 -1.27 5.34
N ARG A 454 12.13 -2.33 5.62
CA ARG A 454 11.43 -2.56 6.87
C ARG A 454 11.79 -3.95 7.42
N VAL A 455 12.27 -4.01 8.65
CA VAL A 455 12.48 -5.28 9.36
C VAL A 455 11.68 -5.25 10.66
N TRP A 456 10.84 -6.25 10.86
CA TRP A 456 10.10 -6.48 12.08
C TRP A 456 10.82 -7.53 12.93
N THR A 457 10.92 -7.28 14.22
CA THR A 457 11.45 -8.26 15.17
C THR A 457 10.36 -8.64 16.15
N ASN A 458 10.06 -9.93 16.26
CA ASN A 458 9.06 -10.49 17.16
C ASN A 458 7.65 -9.88 16.99
N CYS A 459 7.37 -9.40 15.79
CA CYS A 459 6.08 -8.92 15.30
C CYS A 459 6.10 -8.93 13.76
N TYR A 460 4.94 -8.69 13.14
CA TYR A 460 4.84 -8.50 11.69
C TYR A 460 3.65 -7.58 11.36
N HIS A 461 3.60 -6.97 10.18
CA HIS A 461 2.51 -6.12 9.67
C HIS A 461 2.13 -4.94 10.57
N LEU A 462 3.06 -4.35 11.31
CA LEU A 462 2.83 -3.10 12.02
C LEU A 462 3.33 -1.91 11.18
N TYR A 463 2.45 -0.96 10.90
CA TYR A 463 2.71 0.19 10.02
C TYR A 463 2.43 1.54 10.71
N PRO A 464 3.10 1.88 11.81
CA PRO A 464 2.86 3.16 12.47
C PRO A 464 3.27 4.31 11.55
N ALA A 465 2.45 5.37 11.50
CA ALA A 465 2.63 6.51 10.62
C ALA A 465 3.97 7.25 10.80
N HIS A 466 4.56 7.19 12.00
CA HIS A 466 5.84 7.81 12.34
C HIS A 466 7.07 6.97 11.99
N ALA A 467 6.90 5.78 11.41
CA ALA A 467 8.01 4.92 11.02
C ALA A 467 8.12 4.82 9.50
N ALA A 468 9.28 5.15 8.97
CA ALA A 468 9.53 5.14 7.53
C ALA A 468 9.31 3.75 6.93
N PHE A 469 8.65 3.70 5.76
CA PHE A 469 8.38 2.51 4.99
C PHE A 469 8.90 2.66 3.58
N GLY A 470 9.43 1.59 2.99
CA GLY A 470 9.89 1.58 1.60
C GLY A 470 10.94 0.52 1.31
N GLY A 471 11.20 0.26 0.04
CA GLY A 471 12.01 -0.84 -0.41
C GLY A 471 13.49 -0.52 -0.59
N TYR A 472 14.29 -1.59 -0.58
CA TYR A 472 15.65 -1.68 -1.13
C TYR A 472 15.58 -2.38 -2.49
N LYS A 473 16.67 -2.40 -3.25
CA LYS A 473 16.81 -3.14 -4.51
C LYS A 473 15.64 -2.90 -5.47
N GLY A 474 15.02 -3.98 -6.00
CA GLY A 474 13.87 -3.93 -6.90
C GLY A 474 12.52 -3.59 -6.26
N SER A 475 12.48 -3.38 -4.94
CA SER A 475 11.23 -3.07 -4.22
C SER A 475 10.87 -1.60 -4.16
N GLY A 476 11.70 -0.70 -4.69
CA GLY A 476 11.27 0.68 -4.86
C GLY A 476 12.30 1.75 -4.56
N ILE A 477 11.84 3.02 -4.64
CA ILE A 477 12.62 4.23 -4.47
C ILE A 477 11.83 5.21 -3.62
N GLY A 478 12.48 5.80 -2.62
CA GLY A 478 11.85 6.73 -1.68
C GLY A 478 11.34 6.04 -0.43
N ARG A 479 10.59 6.79 0.36
CA ARG A 479 9.95 6.28 1.59
C ARG A 479 8.55 6.83 1.70
N GLU A 480 7.64 5.99 2.15
CA GLU A 480 6.30 6.34 2.62
C GLU A 480 6.33 6.52 4.15
N ASN A 481 5.36 7.23 4.69
CA ASN A 481 5.24 7.52 6.12
C ASN A 481 6.42 8.32 6.69
N HIS A 482 6.43 8.52 8.01
CA HIS A 482 7.43 9.35 8.66
C HIS A 482 7.47 10.79 8.08
N LYS A 483 7.93 11.76 8.87
CA LYS A 483 8.05 13.17 8.42
C LYS A 483 8.90 13.37 7.17
N MET A 484 9.85 12.45 6.89
CA MET A 484 10.68 12.50 5.68
C MET A 484 9.86 12.40 4.38
N MET A 485 8.63 11.89 4.44
CA MET A 485 7.78 11.85 3.26
C MET A 485 7.35 13.24 2.78
N LEU A 486 7.32 14.24 3.64
CA LEU A 486 7.08 15.63 3.24
C LEU A 486 8.14 16.11 2.24
N ASP A 487 9.40 15.70 2.39
CA ASP A 487 10.50 16.05 1.47
C ASP A 487 10.27 15.50 0.06
N HIS A 488 9.52 14.43 -0.10
CA HIS A 488 9.14 13.89 -1.40
C HIS A 488 8.02 14.68 -2.10
N TYR A 489 7.31 15.56 -1.38
CA TYR A 489 6.24 16.41 -1.89
C TYR A 489 6.56 17.91 -1.85
N GLN A 490 7.81 18.23 -1.53
CA GLN A 490 8.31 19.60 -1.43
C GLN A 490 9.65 19.72 -2.17
N GLN A 491 10.01 20.94 -2.46
CA GLN A 491 11.36 21.30 -2.92
C GLN A 491 11.94 22.36 -2.00
N THR A 492 13.25 22.28 -1.75
CA THR A 492 13.96 23.23 -0.91
C THR A 492 14.45 24.39 -1.75
N LYS A 493 14.01 25.61 -1.42
CA LYS A 493 14.55 26.82 -1.98
C LYS A 493 15.58 27.41 -1.01
N ASN A 494 16.79 27.65 -1.50
CA ASN A 494 17.75 28.49 -0.80
C ASN A 494 17.56 29.95 -1.25
N LEU A 495 17.37 30.85 -0.30
CA LEU A 495 17.39 32.31 -0.49
C LEU A 495 18.59 32.87 0.24
N LEU A 496 19.60 33.30 -0.49
CA LEU A 496 20.78 33.91 0.04
C LEU A 496 20.59 35.44 -0.02
N VAL A 497 20.68 36.09 1.16
CA VAL A 497 20.47 37.52 1.28
C VAL A 497 21.70 38.17 1.89
N SER A 498 22.31 39.12 1.18
CA SER A 498 23.32 40.02 1.75
C SER A 498 22.65 41.34 2.16
N TYR A 499 22.82 41.70 3.39
CA TYR A 499 22.41 42.99 3.98
C TYR A 499 23.52 44.03 3.92
N SER A 500 24.72 43.66 3.43
CA SER A 500 25.83 44.57 3.26
C SER A 500 25.58 45.56 2.10
N PRO A 501 25.77 46.86 2.32
CA PRO A 501 25.69 47.84 1.24
C PRO A 501 26.97 47.92 0.39
N LYS A 502 28.02 47.17 0.73
CA LYS A 502 29.32 47.22 0.09
C LYS A 502 29.33 46.40 -1.20
N ALA A 503 30.03 46.93 -2.22
CA ALA A 503 30.31 46.17 -3.43
C ALA A 503 31.18 44.95 -3.11
N MET A 504 30.99 43.84 -3.83
CA MET A 504 31.76 42.59 -3.65
C MET A 504 33.22 42.72 -4.14
N GLY A 505 33.55 43.76 -4.91
CA GLY A 505 34.91 44.06 -5.31
C GLY A 505 35.50 43.21 -6.45
N PHE A 506 34.65 42.55 -7.23
CA PHE A 506 35.11 41.70 -8.35
C PHE A 506 35.29 42.50 -9.66
N PHE A 507 34.64 43.67 -9.79
CA PHE A 507 34.69 44.48 -11.01
C PHE A 507 34.82 45.95 -10.67
#